data_b6e03c46a3485e8b88e3390a78f232a3
#
_entry.id   b6e03c46a3485e8b88e3390a78f232a3
#
_cell.length_a   1.000
_cell.length_b   1.000
_cell.length_c   1.000
_cell.angle_alpha   90.00
_cell.angle_beta   90.00
_cell.angle_gamma   90.00
#
_symmetry.space_group_name_H-M   'P 1'
#
loop_
_entity.id
_entity.type
_entity.pdbx_description
1 polymer ?
#
loop_
_entity_poly.entity_id
_entity_poly.type
_entity_poly.pdbx_seq_one_letter_code
_entity_poly.pdbx_strand_id
1 'polypeptide(L)'
;MCIRDSQEGVDADGGYLVPEEYDRRLIDVLDGENIMRSLATKITTAGQHKINIAATKPAAAWIEEGGALSFGDATFDQIYLDAYKLHVAIKVTEELLYDNDFGLENYIITQFGKALANAEEDAFLNGNGTGKPTGIFAANGGGQIAATLTAAIKSDDLINLVYGLKRPYRKNASFIMNDATLASIRKLKDNNGAYIWQPSYKEGEPDRVLGYAVHTSAFAPTNAIAFGDYSYYNIGDRGSRSFAELRELFAGNGMVGYVAKERVDGKLILPEAVKILKLKQETASAKG
;
A
#
# COMPACT_ATOMS: atom_id res chain seq x y z
N MET A 1 40.10 6.79 22.22
CA MET A 1 39.99 5.67 21.26
C MET A 1 38.58 5.76 20.70
N CYS A 2 38.41 6.44 19.55
CA CYS A 2 37.08 6.65 18.96
C CYS A 2 36.64 5.39 18.27
N ILE A 3 35.55 4.81 18.73
CA ILE A 3 34.82 3.77 18.03
C ILE A 3 34.18 4.43 16.79
N ARG A 4 34.71 4.13 15.61
CA ARG A 4 34.06 4.51 14.36
C ARG A 4 32.80 3.63 14.23
N ASP A 5 31.64 4.27 14.26
CA ASP A 5 30.41 3.65 13.82
C ASP A 5 30.59 3.15 12.40
N SER A 6 30.44 1.82 12.20
CA SER A 6 30.40 1.20 10.89
C SER A 6 29.14 1.68 10.17
N GLN A 7 29.31 2.42 9.08
CA GLN A 7 28.22 2.91 8.25
C GLN A 7 27.83 1.87 7.21
N GLU A 8 26.57 1.47 7.19
CA GLU A 8 25.90 0.51 6.28
C GLU A 8 25.91 0.91 4.77
N GLY A 9 26.82 1.71 4.33
CA GLY A 9 26.90 2.19 2.95
C GLY A 9 28.26 1.98 2.28
N VAL A 10 29.18 1.27 2.93
CA VAL A 10 30.52 1.02 2.39
C VAL A 10 30.72 -0.49 2.29
N ASP A 11 30.96 -0.98 1.08
CA ASP A 11 31.15 -2.40 0.76
C ASP A 11 32.21 -3.09 1.62
N ALA A 12 33.17 -2.34 2.16
CA ALA A 12 34.25 -2.85 3.02
C ALA A 12 33.83 -3.18 4.46
N ASP A 13 32.65 -2.71 4.94
CA ASP A 13 32.20 -2.83 6.33
C ASP A 13 31.08 -3.88 6.54
N GLY A 14 30.91 -4.84 5.65
CA GLY A 14 29.97 -5.94 5.81
C GLY A 14 28.94 -6.12 4.70
N GLY A 15 28.96 -5.28 3.64
CA GLY A 15 28.07 -5.40 2.49
C GLY A 15 28.23 -6.68 1.66
N TYR A 16 29.39 -7.36 1.81
CA TYR A 16 29.69 -8.61 1.09
C TYR A 16 29.09 -9.88 1.72
N LEU A 17 28.39 -9.77 2.85
CA LEU A 17 27.97 -10.96 3.61
C LEU A 17 26.55 -11.47 3.28
N VAL A 18 25.84 -10.81 2.39
CA VAL A 18 24.48 -11.23 2.02
C VAL A 18 24.51 -11.87 0.64
N PRO A 19 24.14 -13.16 0.50
CA PRO A 19 23.97 -13.76 -0.80
C PRO A 19 22.87 -13.06 -1.60
N GLU A 20 23.16 -12.59 -2.82
CA GLU A 20 22.19 -11.93 -3.72
C GLU A 20 20.94 -12.78 -3.98
N GLU A 21 21.04 -14.10 -3.81
CA GLU A 21 19.93 -15.03 -3.99
C GLU A 21 18.83 -14.86 -2.91
N TYR A 22 19.22 -14.56 -1.67
CA TYR A 22 18.27 -14.35 -0.56
C TYR A 22 17.49 -13.02 -0.73
N ASP A 23 18.16 -11.99 -1.19
CA ASP A 23 17.52 -10.71 -1.45
C ASP A 23 16.48 -10.82 -2.56
N ARG A 24 16.77 -11.56 -3.63
CA ARG A 24 15.81 -11.80 -4.73
C ARG A 24 14.57 -12.53 -4.26
N ARG A 25 14.74 -13.60 -3.48
CA ARG A 25 13.59 -14.37 -2.94
C ARG A 25 12.72 -13.52 -2.01
N LEU A 26 13.32 -12.69 -1.20
CA LEU A 26 12.60 -11.76 -0.33
C LEU A 26 11.76 -10.77 -1.15
N ILE A 27 12.33 -10.23 -2.23
CA ILE A 27 11.64 -9.31 -3.14
C ILE A 27 10.48 -10.01 -3.85
N ASP A 28 10.69 -11.20 -4.37
CA ASP A 28 9.66 -11.97 -5.10
C ASP A 28 8.45 -12.28 -4.21
N VAL A 29 8.69 -12.69 -2.96
CA VAL A 29 7.61 -12.96 -1.98
C VAL A 29 6.88 -11.67 -1.64
N LEU A 30 7.58 -10.58 -1.44
CA LEU A 30 7.01 -9.29 -1.06
C LEU A 30 6.14 -8.71 -2.19
N ASP A 31 6.60 -8.76 -3.42
CA ASP A 31 5.84 -8.28 -4.59
C ASP A 31 4.62 -9.17 -4.91
N GLY A 32 4.68 -10.47 -4.59
CA GLY A 32 3.57 -11.41 -4.82
C GLY A 32 2.43 -11.30 -3.80
N GLU A 33 2.74 -10.93 -2.56
CA GLU A 33 1.74 -10.89 -1.47
C GLU A 33 1.12 -9.49 -1.29
N ASN A 34 1.74 -8.40 -1.77
CA ASN A 34 1.29 -7.03 -1.53
C ASN A 34 0.48 -6.48 -2.70
N ILE A 35 -0.83 -6.27 -2.48
CA ILE A 35 -1.77 -5.75 -3.49
C ILE A 35 -1.39 -4.32 -3.91
N MET A 36 -1.05 -3.46 -2.94
CA MET A 36 -0.71 -2.08 -3.24
C MET A 36 0.54 -1.97 -4.12
N ARG A 37 1.54 -2.83 -3.95
CA ARG A 37 2.72 -2.88 -4.82
C ARG A 37 2.41 -3.28 -6.27
N SER A 38 1.35 -4.07 -6.48
CA SER A 38 0.92 -4.46 -7.83
C SER A 38 0.17 -3.34 -8.56
N LEU A 39 -0.49 -2.45 -7.84
CA LEU A 39 -1.34 -1.38 -8.39
C LEU A 39 -0.65 -0.02 -8.44
N ALA A 40 0.26 0.25 -7.51
CA ALA A 40 0.93 1.54 -7.34
C ALA A 40 2.16 1.70 -8.24
N THR A 41 2.61 2.94 -8.39
CA THR A 41 3.87 3.25 -9.09
C THR A 41 5.05 3.08 -8.14
N LYS A 42 5.97 2.17 -8.46
CA LYS A 42 7.20 1.91 -7.70
C LYS A 42 8.33 2.81 -8.22
N ILE A 43 9.02 3.52 -7.32
CA ILE A 43 10.13 4.43 -7.61
C ILE A 43 11.31 4.08 -6.72
N THR A 44 12.47 3.82 -7.32
CA THR A 44 13.71 3.66 -6.54
C THR A 44 14.30 5.03 -6.24
N THR A 45 14.59 5.32 -4.98
CA THR A 45 15.11 6.61 -4.52
C THR A 45 16.47 6.45 -3.85
N ALA A 46 17.43 7.30 -4.21
CA ALA A 46 18.73 7.37 -3.52
C ALA A 46 18.75 8.40 -2.37
N GLY A 47 17.81 9.37 -2.40
CA GLY A 47 17.68 10.44 -1.42
C GLY A 47 16.21 10.86 -1.26
N GLN A 48 15.95 11.96 -0.57
CA GLN A 48 14.60 12.53 -0.51
C GLN A 48 14.14 12.87 -1.92
N HIS A 49 13.05 12.23 -2.37
CA HIS A 49 12.50 12.44 -3.71
C HIS A 49 11.37 13.47 -3.65
N LYS A 50 11.52 14.53 -4.46
CA LYS A 50 10.55 15.62 -4.55
C LYS A 50 9.69 15.43 -5.80
N ILE A 51 8.39 15.39 -5.62
CA ILE A 51 7.42 15.31 -6.72
C ILE A 51 6.67 16.64 -6.78
N ASN A 52 6.85 17.37 -7.88
CA ASN A 52 6.12 18.60 -8.11
C ASN A 52 4.76 18.30 -8.74
N ILE A 53 3.71 18.82 -8.14
CA ILE A 53 2.35 18.68 -8.62
C ILE A 53 1.81 20.06 -8.98
N ALA A 54 1.18 20.17 -10.14
CA ALA A 54 0.45 21.37 -10.47
C ALA A 54 -0.83 21.45 -9.62
N ALA A 55 -0.86 22.32 -8.65
CA ALA A 55 -2.03 22.52 -7.80
C ALA A 55 -3.18 23.18 -8.56
N THR A 56 -2.83 24.05 -9.52
CA THR A 56 -3.80 24.71 -10.39
C THR A 56 -3.59 24.27 -11.83
N LYS A 57 -4.64 23.73 -12.47
CA LYS A 57 -4.60 23.37 -13.90
C LYS A 57 -5.01 24.59 -14.72
N PRO A 58 -4.24 24.96 -15.76
CA PRO A 58 -4.63 26.05 -16.63
C PRO A 58 -5.97 25.73 -17.32
N ALA A 59 -6.88 26.70 -17.33
CA ALA A 59 -8.15 26.58 -18.03
C ALA A 59 -8.04 27.25 -19.41
N ALA A 60 -8.51 26.56 -20.46
CA ALA A 60 -8.64 27.16 -21.77
C ALA A 60 -9.91 28.02 -21.85
N ALA A 61 -9.79 29.20 -22.40
CA ALA A 61 -10.93 30.10 -22.62
C ALA A 61 -11.02 30.45 -24.13
N TRP A 62 -12.24 30.52 -24.64
CA TRP A 62 -12.50 31.02 -25.98
C TRP A 62 -12.48 32.56 -25.97
N ILE A 63 -11.84 33.18 -26.91
CA ILE A 63 -11.71 34.62 -27.03
C ILE A 63 -12.17 35.02 -28.41
N GLU A 64 -12.94 36.12 -28.51
CA GLU A 64 -13.32 36.72 -29.78
C GLU A 64 -12.12 37.41 -30.43
N GLU A 65 -12.19 37.60 -31.73
CA GLU A 65 -11.14 38.28 -32.51
C GLU A 65 -10.88 39.70 -31.95
N GLY A 66 -9.63 39.94 -31.52
CA GLY A 66 -9.26 41.21 -30.88
C GLY A 66 -9.50 41.28 -29.37
N GLY A 67 -10.00 40.21 -28.72
CA GLY A 67 -10.20 40.15 -27.27
C GLY A 67 -8.88 40.02 -26.50
N ALA A 68 -8.87 40.49 -25.23
CA ALA A 68 -7.70 40.40 -24.34
C ALA A 68 -7.52 38.99 -23.80
N LEU A 69 -6.27 38.46 -23.83
CA LEU A 69 -5.91 37.19 -23.21
C LEU A 69 -6.02 37.26 -21.68
N SER A 70 -6.73 36.32 -21.08
CA SER A 70 -6.72 36.15 -19.62
C SER A 70 -5.60 35.18 -19.23
N PHE A 71 -4.71 35.65 -18.35
CA PHE A 71 -3.65 34.81 -17.78
C PHE A 71 -4.10 34.28 -16.42
N GLY A 72 -3.95 32.96 -16.21
CA GLY A 72 -4.16 32.33 -14.91
C GLY A 72 -2.81 32.03 -14.26
N ASP A 73 -2.77 32.16 -12.93
CA ASP A 73 -1.59 31.79 -12.16
C ASP A 73 -1.52 30.28 -11.97
N ALA A 74 -0.35 29.70 -12.26
CA ALA A 74 -0.05 28.29 -11.97
C ALA A 74 0.63 28.19 -10.61
N THR A 75 0.01 27.45 -9.68
CA THR A 75 0.61 27.12 -8.39
C THR A 75 1.08 25.67 -8.41
N PHE A 76 2.24 25.44 -7.79
CA PHE A 76 2.83 24.11 -7.69
C PHE A 76 2.97 23.73 -6.24
N ASP A 77 2.46 22.54 -5.89
CA ASP A 77 2.70 21.91 -4.61
C ASP A 77 3.81 20.86 -4.73
N GLN A 78 4.52 20.63 -3.64
CA GLN A 78 5.58 19.63 -3.57
C GLN A 78 5.22 18.55 -2.57
N ILE A 79 5.25 17.30 -3.02
CA ILE A 79 5.18 16.13 -2.16
C ILE A 79 6.56 15.52 -2.04
N TYR A 80 6.95 15.22 -0.81
CA TYR A 80 8.23 14.61 -0.49
C TYR A 80 8.01 13.14 -0.16
N LEU A 81 8.74 12.25 -0.84
CA LEU A 81 8.88 10.85 -0.41
C LEU A 81 10.13 10.75 0.46
N ASP A 82 9.93 10.34 1.69
CA ASP A 82 10.98 10.05 2.67
C ASP A 82 11.37 8.56 2.61
N ALA A 83 11.98 8.03 3.65
CA ALA A 83 12.26 6.61 3.78
C ALA A 83 12.14 6.20 5.25
N TYR A 84 11.08 5.50 5.55
CA TYR A 84 10.88 4.91 6.87
C TYR A 84 11.51 3.53 6.91
N LYS A 85 12.19 3.21 8.02
CA LYS A 85 12.86 1.93 8.21
C LYS A 85 11.85 0.89 8.71
N LEU A 86 11.66 -0.17 7.95
CA LEU A 86 10.91 -1.35 8.34
C LEU A 86 11.89 -2.50 8.57
N HIS A 87 11.69 -3.30 9.61
CA HIS A 87 12.51 -4.45 9.89
C HIS A 87 11.72 -5.58 10.53
N VAL A 88 12.19 -6.80 10.30
CA VAL A 88 11.75 -8.00 10.99
C VAL A 88 13.00 -8.74 11.48
N ALA A 89 12.95 -9.29 12.69
CA ALA A 89 14.06 -10.02 13.28
C ALA A 89 13.57 -11.23 14.09
N ILE A 90 14.31 -12.33 14.01
CA ILE A 90 14.06 -13.55 14.79
C ILE A 90 15.38 -14.09 15.33
N LYS A 91 15.33 -14.82 16.43
CA LYS A 91 16.45 -15.59 16.98
C LYS A 91 16.10 -17.07 16.93
N VAL A 92 17.06 -17.88 16.54
CA VAL A 92 16.94 -19.33 16.43
C VAL A 92 18.13 -19.95 17.16
N THR A 93 17.96 -21.07 17.84
CA THR A 93 19.06 -21.79 18.48
C THR A 93 19.91 -22.51 17.42
N GLU A 94 21.21 -22.60 17.66
CA GLU A 94 22.15 -23.31 16.76
C GLU A 94 21.76 -24.78 16.60
N GLU A 95 21.28 -25.41 17.67
CA GLU A 95 20.80 -26.79 17.65
C GLU A 95 19.68 -26.98 16.63
N LEU A 96 18.69 -26.07 16.62
CA LEU A 96 17.57 -26.11 15.66
C LEU A 96 18.03 -25.91 14.23
N LEU A 97 19.09 -25.13 14.00
CA LEU A 97 19.66 -24.93 12.65
C LEU A 97 20.39 -26.17 12.16
N TYR A 98 21.12 -26.90 13.04
CA TYR A 98 21.88 -28.09 12.66
C TYR A 98 21.02 -29.36 12.56
N ASP A 99 19.99 -29.49 13.41
CA ASP A 99 19.14 -30.68 13.47
C ASP A 99 17.94 -30.64 12.49
N ASN A 100 17.93 -29.65 11.62
CA ASN A 100 16.76 -29.38 10.77
C ASN A 100 16.96 -29.91 9.35
N ASP A 101 16.12 -30.89 8.98
CA ASP A 101 16.03 -31.48 7.63
C ASP A 101 15.18 -30.66 6.63
N PHE A 102 14.58 -29.54 7.04
CA PHE A 102 13.53 -28.86 6.26
C PHE A 102 13.96 -27.54 5.57
N GLY A 103 15.24 -27.17 5.58
CA GLY A 103 15.72 -25.92 4.99
C GLY A 103 15.15 -24.68 5.72
N LEU A 104 15.38 -24.60 7.02
CA LEU A 104 14.87 -23.57 7.94
C LEU A 104 15.17 -22.14 7.46
N GLU A 105 16.32 -21.89 6.86
CA GLU A 105 16.68 -20.57 6.30
C GLU A 105 15.71 -20.13 5.22
N ASN A 106 15.38 -21.01 4.27
CA ASN A 106 14.40 -20.70 3.22
C ASN A 106 13.01 -20.42 3.78
N TYR A 107 12.63 -21.14 4.83
CA TYR A 107 11.38 -20.90 5.53
C TYR A 107 11.39 -19.53 6.21
N ILE A 108 12.47 -19.17 6.90
CA ILE A 108 12.63 -17.86 7.57
C ILE A 108 12.53 -16.72 6.54
N ILE A 109 13.24 -16.82 5.41
CA ILE A 109 13.21 -15.82 4.34
C ILE A 109 11.78 -15.62 3.82
N THR A 110 11.08 -16.72 3.55
CA THR A 110 9.67 -16.66 3.09
C THR A 110 8.76 -16.01 4.13
N GLN A 111 8.91 -16.36 5.41
CA GLN A 111 8.12 -15.75 6.48
C GLN A 111 8.45 -14.27 6.69
N PHE A 112 9.71 -13.87 6.52
CA PHE A 112 10.11 -12.48 6.56
C PHE A 112 9.52 -11.68 5.41
N GLY A 113 9.55 -12.22 4.19
CA GLY A 113 8.90 -11.60 3.03
C GLY A 113 7.41 -11.35 3.27
N LYS A 114 6.69 -12.35 3.79
CA LYS A 114 5.28 -12.21 4.16
C LYS A 114 5.04 -11.19 5.27
N ALA A 115 5.87 -11.20 6.30
CA ALA A 115 5.75 -10.27 7.41
C ALA A 115 5.99 -8.81 6.97
N LEU A 116 7.00 -8.57 6.13
CA LEU A 116 7.27 -7.25 5.56
C LEU A 116 6.14 -6.82 4.62
N ALA A 117 5.67 -7.71 3.72
CA ALA A 117 4.57 -7.43 2.81
C ALA A 117 3.28 -7.04 3.55
N ASN A 118 2.93 -7.77 4.61
CA ASN A 118 1.77 -7.47 5.43
C ASN A 118 1.89 -6.11 6.15
N ALA A 119 3.08 -5.81 6.70
CA ALA A 119 3.33 -4.54 7.38
C ALA A 119 3.31 -3.34 6.42
N GLU A 120 3.85 -3.51 5.22
CA GLU A 120 3.78 -2.49 4.16
C GLU A 120 2.35 -2.29 3.69
N GLU A 121 1.60 -3.37 3.42
CA GLU A 121 0.22 -3.25 2.95
C GLU A 121 -0.66 -2.56 3.98
N ASP A 122 -0.55 -2.90 5.27
CA ASP A 122 -1.23 -2.15 6.32
C ASP A 122 -0.84 -0.66 6.31
N ALA A 123 0.46 -0.36 6.16
CA ALA A 123 0.92 1.02 6.11
C ALA A 123 0.43 1.78 4.87
N PHE A 124 0.40 1.14 3.69
CA PHE A 124 -0.10 1.75 2.45
C PHE A 124 -1.62 1.94 2.44
N LEU A 125 -2.35 1.13 3.19
CA LEU A 125 -3.79 1.28 3.34
C LEU A 125 -4.14 2.25 4.49
N ASN A 126 -3.58 2.08 5.69
CA ASN A 126 -4.02 2.74 6.92
C ASN A 126 -2.99 3.69 7.54
N GLY A 127 -1.77 3.76 7.01
CA GLY A 127 -0.70 4.55 7.60
C GLY A 127 -1.07 6.03 7.73
N ASN A 128 -0.60 6.67 8.80
CA ASN A 128 -0.90 8.07 9.12
C ASN A 128 0.20 9.06 8.68
N GLY A 129 1.27 8.57 8.02
CA GLY A 129 2.39 9.40 7.56
C GLY A 129 3.37 9.80 8.67
N THR A 130 3.23 9.28 9.89
CA THR A 130 4.16 9.56 11.00
C THR A 130 4.96 8.31 11.33
N GLY A 131 6.25 8.30 10.98
CA GLY A 131 7.13 7.14 11.16
C GLY A 131 6.81 5.95 10.23
N LYS A 132 5.84 6.09 9.36
CA LYS A 132 5.39 5.11 8.37
C LYS A 132 4.71 5.79 7.18
N PRO A 133 4.54 5.11 6.04
CA PRO A 133 3.85 5.65 4.85
C PRO A 133 2.48 6.27 5.15
N THR A 134 2.02 7.12 4.24
CA THR A 134 0.64 7.66 4.29
C THR A 134 -0.27 6.75 3.48
N GLY A 135 -1.23 6.13 4.14
CA GLY A 135 -2.16 5.19 3.52
C GLY A 135 -3.29 5.86 2.74
N ILE A 136 -3.92 5.09 1.83
CA ILE A 136 -5.04 5.58 1.02
C ILE A 136 -6.29 5.91 1.85
N PHE A 137 -6.50 5.21 2.98
CA PHE A 137 -7.61 5.49 3.91
C PHE A 137 -7.28 6.53 4.98
N ALA A 138 -6.07 7.10 4.96
CA ALA A 138 -5.66 8.13 5.91
C ALA A 138 -6.59 9.35 5.85
N ALA A 139 -6.83 9.97 7.01
CA ALA A 139 -7.64 11.17 7.09
C ALA A 139 -6.98 12.37 6.40
N ASN A 140 -5.64 12.45 6.50
CA ASN A 140 -4.82 13.48 5.87
C ASN A 140 -3.88 12.83 4.84
N GLY A 141 -3.88 13.33 3.62
CA GLY A 141 -3.04 12.82 2.53
C GLY A 141 -3.54 11.53 1.87
N GLY A 142 -4.64 10.93 2.32
CA GLY A 142 -5.32 9.81 1.69
C GLY A 142 -6.28 10.23 0.60
N GLY A 143 -7.11 9.28 0.11
CA GLY A 143 -8.12 9.53 -0.91
C GLY A 143 -9.23 10.47 -0.43
N GLN A 144 -9.93 11.10 -1.37
CA GLN A 144 -11.03 12.00 -1.08
C GLN A 144 -12.27 11.21 -0.62
N ILE A 145 -12.86 11.63 0.50
CA ILE A 145 -14.12 11.05 0.97
C ILE A 145 -15.24 11.48 0.00
N ALA A 146 -15.84 10.51 -0.68
CA ALA A 146 -16.98 10.73 -1.57
C ALA A 146 -18.29 10.87 -0.80
N ALA A 147 -18.50 9.97 0.18
CA ALA A 147 -19.66 9.99 1.05
C ALA A 147 -19.35 9.27 2.37
N THR A 148 -20.13 9.63 3.41
CA THR A 148 -20.14 8.89 4.68
C THR A 148 -21.57 8.40 4.90
N LEU A 149 -21.76 7.07 4.84
CA LEU A 149 -23.06 6.45 5.02
C LEU A 149 -23.38 6.29 6.51
N THR A 150 -24.62 6.51 6.86
CA THR A 150 -25.15 6.28 8.23
C THR A 150 -25.90 4.95 8.34
N ALA A 151 -26.16 4.30 7.21
CA ALA A 151 -26.85 3.02 7.09
C ALA A 151 -26.02 2.02 6.28
N ALA A 152 -26.53 0.79 6.14
CA ALA A 152 -25.90 -0.25 5.32
C ALA A 152 -25.70 0.20 3.86
N ILE A 153 -24.67 -0.32 3.21
CA ILE A 153 -24.36 -0.04 1.81
C ILE A 153 -25.52 -0.45 0.92
N LYS A 154 -25.88 0.42 -0.02
CA LYS A 154 -26.85 0.15 -1.09
C LYS A 154 -26.15 0.13 -2.45
N SER A 155 -26.83 -0.46 -3.43
CA SER A 155 -26.36 -0.49 -4.82
C SER A 155 -26.08 0.91 -5.39
N ASP A 156 -26.97 1.88 -5.08
CA ASP A 156 -26.85 3.26 -5.53
C ASP A 156 -25.59 3.95 -4.97
N ASP A 157 -25.15 3.58 -3.77
CA ASP A 157 -23.95 4.17 -3.15
C ASP A 157 -22.69 3.77 -3.93
N LEU A 158 -22.64 2.53 -4.44
CA LEU A 158 -21.54 2.06 -5.28
C LEU A 158 -21.54 2.77 -6.64
N ILE A 159 -22.73 2.96 -7.23
CA ILE A 159 -22.88 3.71 -8.47
C ILE A 159 -22.42 5.16 -8.27
N ASN A 160 -22.85 5.80 -7.21
CA ASN A 160 -22.45 7.16 -6.88
C ASN A 160 -20.93 7.28 -6.63
N LEU A 161 -20.33 6.28 -6.00
CA LEU A 161 -18.88 6.23 -5.79
C LEU A 161 -18.12 6.19 -7.12
N VAL A 162 -18.55 5.34 -8.06
CA VAL A 162 -17.94 5.21 -9.39
C VAL A 162 -18.08 6.50 -10.20
N TYR A 163 -19.28 7.08 -10.23
CA TYR A 163 -19.52 8.30 -11.00
C TYR A 163 -18.98 9.56 -10.29
N GLY A 164 -18.75 9.51 -9.00
CA GLY A 164 -18.05 10.57 -8.24
C GLY A 164 -16.56 10.70 -8.60
N LEU A 165 -15.97 9.68 -9.25
CA LEU A 165 -14.62 9.73 -9.77
C LEU A 165 -14.62 10.35 -11.18
N LYS A 166 -13.71 11.29 -11.47
CA LYS A 166 -13.59 11.92 -12.78
C LYS A 166 -13.22 10.87 -13.86
N ARG A 167 -13.78 11.02 -15.06
CA ARG A 167 -13.62 10.10 -16.19
C ARG A 167 -12.16 9.69 -16.51
N PRO A 168 -11.16 10.59 -16.49
CA PRO A 168 -9.78 10.21 -16.78
C PRO A 168 -9.23 9.13 -15.84
N TYR A 169 -9.57 9.17 -14.57
CA TYR A 169 -9.11 8.21 -13.55
C TYR A 169 -9.87 6.88 -13.60
N ARG A 170 -11.13 6.87 -14.12
CA ARG A 170 -11.96 5.66 -14.19
C ARG A 170 -11.41 4.59 -15.14
N LYS A 171 -10.54 4.95 -16.08
CA LYS A 171 -9.99 4.01 -17.08
C LYS A 171 -9.22 2.86 -16.43
N ASN A 172 -8.42 3.17 -15.42
CA ASN A 172 -7.57 2.21 -14.71
C ASN A 172 -8.01 2.02 -13.25
N ALA A 173 -9.24 2.44 -12.93
CA ALA A 173 -9.74 2.37 -11.57
C ALA A 173 -10.10 0.94 -11.18
N SER A 174 -9.88 0.62 -9.91
CA SER A 174 -10.32 -0.62 -9.27
C SER A 174 -10.83 -0.35 -7.86
N PHE A 175 -11.51 -1.34 -7.29
CA PHE A 175 -11.96 -1.30 -5.90
C PHE A 175 -10.93 -1.95 -4.99
N ILE A 176 -10.72 -1.35 -3.81
CA ILE A 176 -10.03 -1.98 -2.68
C ILE A 176 -10.96 -1.95 -1.48
N MET A 177 -11.19 -3.11 -0.87
CA MET A 177 -12.04 -3.25 0.29
C MET A 177 -11.69 -4.51 1.09
N ASN A 178 -12.27 -4.63 2.28
CA ASN A 178 -12.17 -5.84 3.09
C ASN A 178 -13.10 -6.95 2.59
N ASP A 179 -12.74 -8.21 2.77
CA ASP A 179 -13.56 -9.36 2.40
C ASP A 179 -14.95 -9.35 3.05
N ALA A 180 -15.04 -8.93 4.32
CA ALA A 180 -16.31 -8.79 5.01
C ALA A 180 -17.23 -7.75 4.34
N THR A 181 -16.64 -6.65 3.85
CA THR A 181 -17.36 -5.60 3.10
C THR A 181 -17.81 -6.13 1.74
N LEU A 182 -16.93 -6.85 1.05
CA LEU A 182 -17.28 -7.52 -0.22
C LEU A 182 -18.42 -8.50 -0.04
N ALA A 183 -18.38 -9.34 1.00
CA ALA A 183 -19.45 -10.29 1.31
C ALA A 183 -20.78 -9.58 1.58
N SER A 184 -20.77 -8.39 2.21
CA SER A 184 -22.00 -7.62 2.42
C SER A 184 -22.57 -7.05 1.11
N ILE A 185 -21.71 -6.58 0.19
CA ILE A 185 -22.10 -6.12 -1.14
C ILE A 185 -22.68 -7.27 -1.97
N ARG A 186 -22.08 -8.46 -1.91
CA ARG A 186 -22.59 -9.66 -2.60
C ARG A 186 -24.00 -10.08 -2.15
N LYS A 187 -24.34 -9.78 -0.90
CA LYS A 187 -25.66 -10.09 -0.34
C LYS A 187 -26.74 -9.06 -0.69
N LEU A 188 -26.42 -8.01 -1.44
CA LEU A 188 -27.41 -7.03 -1.89
C LEU A 188 -28.41 -7.70 -2.84
N LYS A 189 -29.68 -7.51 -2.55
CA LYS A 189 -30.82 -8.05 -3.31
C LYS A 189 -31.64 -6.92 -3.92
N ASP A 190 -32.23 -7.21 -5.05
CA ASP A 190 -33.25 -6.35 -5.66
C ASP A 190 -34.60 -6.45 -4.91
N ASN A 191 -35.58 -5.67 -5.36
CA ASN A 191 -36.94 -5.70 -4.79
C ASN A 191 -37.66 -7.05 -4.95
N ASN A 192 -37.16 -7.93 -5.82
CA ASN A 192 -37.72 -9.26 -6.07
C ASN A 192 -36.96 -10.35 -5.26
N GLY A 193 -35.96 -9.98 -4.48
CA GLY A 193 -35.15 -10.88 -3.66
C GLY A 193 -34.01 -11.57 -4.41
N ALA A 194 -33.78 -11.23 -5.68
CA ALA A 194 -32.65 -11.73 -6.45
C ALA A 194 -31.35 -10.96 -6.10
N TYR A 195 -30.22 -11.66 -6.10
CA TYR A 195 -28.92 -11.02 -5.87
C TYR A 195 -28.57 -10.11 -7.06
N ILE A 196 -28.24 -8.85 -6.78
CA ILE A 196 -27.92 -7.85 -7.80
C ILE A 196 -26.58 -8.18 -8.48
N TRP A 197 -25.62 -8.67 -7.70
CA TRP A 197 -24.31 -9.02 -8.20
C TRP A 197 -24.16 -10.54 -8.35
N GLN A 198 -23.88 -10.97 -9.58
CA GLN A 198 -23.49 -12.34 -9.88
C GLN A 198 -21.98 -12.39 -10.07
N PRO A 199 -21.27 -13.26 -9.32
CA PRO A 199 -19.83 -13.43 -9.50
C PRO A 199 -19.51 -13.98 -10.90
N SER A 200 -18.34 -13.65 -11.42
CA SER A 200 -17.84 -14.33 -12.62
C SER A 200 -17.59 -15.81 -12.28
N TYR A 201 -18.20 -16.72 -13.04
CA TYR A 201 -17.92 -18.16 -12.94
C TYR A 201 -16.71 -18.57 -13.78
N LYS A 202 -15.98 -17.62 -14.36
CA LYS A 202 -14.83 -17.89 -15.20
C LYS A 202 -13.57 -17.95 -14.34
N GLU A 203 -12.91 -19.09 -14.34
CA GLU A 203 -11.67 -19.31 -13.61
C GLU A 203 -10.59 -18.31 -14.06
N GLY A 204 -9.90 -17.67 -13.09
CA GLY A 204 -8.81 -16.74 -13.35
C GLY A 204 -9.20 -15.27 -13.60
N GLU A 205 -10.48 -14.92 -13.64
CA GLU A 205 -10.90 -13.51 -13.70
C GLU A 205 -11.12 -12.95 -12.28
N PRO A 206 -10.52 -11.79 -11.93
CA PRO A 206 -10.82 -11.16 -10.66
C PRO A 206 -12.29 -10.78 -10.57
N ASP A 207 -12.84 -10.83 -9.36
CA ASP A 207 -14.20 -10.37 -9.11
C ASP A 207 -14.38 -8.93 -9.63
N ARG A 208 -15.51 -8.68 -10.31
CA ARG A 208 -15.81 -7.35 -10.87
C ARG A 208 -17.10 -6.80 -10.30
N VAL A 209 -17.06 -5.57 -9.85
CA VAL A 209 -18.24 -4.78 -9.44
C VAL A 209 -18.39 -3.63 -10.42
N LEU A 210 -19.56 -3.50 -11.02
CA LEU A 210 -19.87 -2.48 -12.04
C LEU A 210 -18.84 -2.46 -13.20
N GLY A 211 -18.25 -3.63 -13.54
CA GLY A 211 -17.25 -3.75 -14.60
C GLY A 211 -15.81 -3.46 -14.18
N TYR A 212 -15.57 -3.04 -12.94
CA TYR A 212 -14.24 -2.76 -12.41
C TYR A 212 -13.71 -3.90 -11.55
N ALA A 213 -12.41 -4.14 -11.59
CA ALA A 213 -11.75 -5.15 -10.77
C ALA A 213 -11.89 -4.84 -9.28
N VAL A 214 -12.00 -5.88 -8.46
CA VAL A 214 -12.04 -5.77 -7.01
C VAL A 214 -10.84 -6.48 -6.43
N HIS A 215 -10.10 -5.78 -5.59
CA HIS A 215 -9.01 -6.34 -4.80
C HIS A 215 -9.43 -6.35 -3.34
N THR A 216 -9.31 -7.49 -2.70
CA THR A 216 -9.64 -7.64 -1.28
C THR A 216 -8.37 -7.71 -0.47
N SER A 217 -8.32 -6.95 0.62
CA SER A 217 -7.23 -6.98 1.57
C SER A 217 -7.76 -7.14 2.99
N ALA A 218 -7.12 -8.00 3.76
CA ALA A 218 -7.43 -8.17 5.18
C ALA A 218 -7.15 -6.91 6.00
N PHE A 219 -6.23 -6.06 5.52
CA PHE A 219 -5.86 -4.80 6.18
C PHE A 219 -6.78 -3.63 5.79
N ALA A 220 -7.59 -3.77 4.74
CA ALA A 220 -8.54 -2.73 4.39
C ALA A 220 -9.59 -2.58 5.52
N PRO A 221 -9.97 -1.35 5.88
CA PRO A 221 -11.00 -1.13 6.91
C PRO A 221 -12.34 -1.75 6.50
N THR A 222 -12.99 -2.45 7.42
CA THR A 222 -14.31 -3.06 7.18
C THR A 222 -15.43 -2.03 6.97
N ASN A 223 -15.19 -0.80 7.39
CA ASN A 223 -16.12 0.31 7.29
C ASN A 223 -15.76 1.32 6.19
N ALA A 224 -14.93 0.95 5.24
CA ALA A 224 -14.57 1.83 4.13
C ALA A 224 -14.34 1.04 2.84
N ILE A 225 -14.65 1.68 1.71
CA ILE A 225 -14.40 1.18 0.37
C ILE A 225 -13.61 2.26 -0.36
N ALA A 226 -12.49 1.90 -0.98
CA ALA A 226 -11.76 2.79 -1.87
C ALA A 226 -12.03 2.39 -3.33
N PHE A 227 -12.22 3.39 -4.18
CA PHE A 227 -12.35 3.24 -5.61
C PHE A 227 -11.53 4.32 -6.31
N GLY A 228 -10.60 3.92 -7.17
CA GLY A 228 -9.74 4.88 -7.86
C GLY A 228 -8.64 4.25 -8.67
N ASP A 229 -7.83 5.13 -9.26
CA ASP A 229 -6.61 4.77 -9.99
C ASP A 229 -5.41 4.85 -9.02
N TYR A 230 -4.93 3.70 -8.61
CA TYR A 230 -3.85 3.59 -7.65
C TYR A 230 -2.46 3.80 -8.27
N SER A 231 -2.35 3.97 -9.58
CA SER A 231 -1.08 4.37 -10.22
C SER A 231 -0.62 5.75 -9.74
N TYR A 232 -1.52 6.58 -9.19
CA TYR A 232 -1.21 7.85 -8.54
C TYR A 232 -0.72 7.69 -7.09
N TYR A 233 -0.68 6.49 -6.56
CA TYR A 233 0.00 6.21 -5.30
C TYR A 233 1.45 5.83 -5.61
N ASN A 234 2.40 6.60 -5.10
CA ASN A 234 3.82 6.34 -5.34
C ASN A 234 4.45 5.69 -4.14
N ILE A 235 5.12 4.56 -4.38
CA ILE A 235 5.92 3.84 -3.39
C ILE A 235 7.38 4.14 -3.69
N GLY A 236 8.09 4.74 -2.74
CA GLY A 236 9.51 5.06 -2.83
C GLY A 236 10.35 4.05 -2.08
N ASP A 237 11.02 3.14 -2.79
CA ASP A 237 11.99 2.22 -2.22
C ASP A 237 13.36 2.90 -2.14
N ARG A 238 13.99 2.94 -0.97
CA ARG A 238 15.31 3.56 -0.76
C ARG A 238 16.37 2.54 -0.45
N GLY A 239 17.35 2.42 -1.36
CA GLY A 239 18.44 1.45 -1.27
C GLY A 239 17.99 0.02 -1.53
N SER A 240 18.86 -0.93 -1.25
CA SER A 240 18.56 -2.35 -1.30
C SER A 240 17.84 -2.81 -0.02
N ARG A 241 16.98 -3.77 -0.16
CA ARG A 241 16.51 -4.60 0.96
C ARG A 241 17.67 -5.46 1.39
N SER A 242 17.81 -5.71 2.67
CA SER A 242 18.91 -6.52 3.20
C SER A 242 18.37 -7.61 4.12
N PHE A 243 18.91 -8.81 3.92
CA PHE A 243 18.76 -9.93 4.84
C PHE A 243 20.13 -10.22 5.44
N ALA A 244 20.23 -10.24 6.76
CA ALA A 244 21.50 -10.44 7.46
C ALA A 244 21.36 -11.54 8.52
N GLU A 245 22.37 -12.38 8.60
CA GLU A 245 22.56 -13.36 9.66
C GLU A 245 23.53 -12.79 10.70
N LEU A 246 23.12 -12.77 11.96
CA LEU A 246 23.86 -12.21 13.09
C LEU A 246 24.33 -13.34 14.02
N ARG A 247 25.43 -14.01 13.67
CA ARG A 247 26.01 -15.10 14.47
C ARG A 247 26.74 -14.57 15.68
N GLU A 248 27.59 -13.56 15.48
CA GLU A 248 28.47 -13.05 16.54
C GLU A 248 27.73 -12.41 17.70
N LEU A 249 26.63 -11.69 17.40
CA LEU A 249 25.86 -10.96 18.41
C LEU A 249 25.25 -11.87 19.49
N PHE A 250 24.92 -13.10 19.15
CA PHE A 250 24.24 -14.05 20.01
C PHE A 250 25.02 -15.33 20.30
N ALA A 251 26.30 -15.41 19.85
CA ALA A 251 27.18 -16.57 20.02
C ALA A 251 27.31 -17.02 21.49
N GLY A 252 27.36 -16.08 22.42
CA GLY A 252 27.44 -16.40 23.86
C GLY A 252 26.22 -17.11 24.42
N ASN A 253 25.09 -17.13 23.69
CA ASN A 253 23.85 -17.78 24.07
C ASN A 253 23.51 -19.00 23.20
N GLY A 254 24.40 -19.41 22.29
CA GLY A 254 24.14 -20.50 21.34
C GLY A 254 22.96 -20.20 20.38
N MET A 255 22.80 -18.94 19.99
CA MET A 255 21.72 -18.49 19.11
C MET A 255 22.27 -17.76 17.90
N VAL A 256 21.53 -17.85 16.79
CA VAL A 256 21.75 -17.09 15.56
C VAL A 256 20.58 -16.15 15.35
N GLY A 257 20.86 -14.87 15.09
CA GLY A 257 19.84 -13.88 14.75
C GLY A 257 19.70 -13.73 13.24
N TYR A 258 18.48 -13.66 12.73
CA TYR A 258 18.16 -13.29 11.37
C TYR A 258 17.43 -11.97 11.36
N VAL A 259 17.82 -11.06 10.47
CA VAL A 259 17.22 -9.73 10.35
C VAL A 259 17.02 -9.40 8.89
N ALA A 260 15.80 -9.02 8.52
CA ALA A 260 15.54 -8.36 7.25
C ALA A 260 15.17 -6.90 7.49
N LYS A 261 15.69 -6.02 6.63
CA LYS A 261 15.48 -4.56 6.74
C LYS A 261 15.18 -4.00 5.36
N GLU A 262 14.29 -2.99 5.33
CA GLU A 262 14.02 -2.18 4.16
C GLU A 262 13.73 -0.74 4.54
N ARG A 263 13.78 0.16 3.57
CA ARG A 263 13.41 1.55 3.74
C ARG A 263 12.42 1.93 2.65
N VAL A 264 11.20 2.26 3.05
CA VAL A 264 10.10 2.53 2.16
C VAL A 264 9.28 3.72 2.62
N ASP A 265 8.73 4.48 1.69
CA ASP A 265 7.66 5.45 1.93
C ASP A 265 6.59 5.28 0.85
N GLY A 266 5.38 5.73 1.13
CA GLY A 266 4.27 5.69 0.20
C GLY A 266 3.34 6.87 0.42
N LYS A 267 2.98 7.55 -0.69
CA LYS A 267 2.06 8.70 -0.65
C LYS A 267 1.19 8.76 -1.89
N LEU A 268 -0.07 9.14 -1.68
CA LEU A 268 -0.99 9.45 -2.76
C LEU A 268 -0.70 10.85 -3.29
N ILE A 269 -0.29 10.94 -4.57
CA ILE A 269 0.09 12.21 -5.19
C ILE A 269 -1.14 13.06 -5.51
N LEU A 270 -2.19 12.42 -6.02
CA LEU A 270 -3.45 13.09 -6.38
C LEU A 270 -4.61 12.50 -5.57
N PRO A 271 -5.01 13.14 -4.47
CA PRO A 271 -6.14 12.67 -3.65
C PRO A 271 -7.45 12.54 -4.45
N GLU A 272 -7.64 13.34 -5.51
CA GLU A 272 -8.83 13.27 -6.37
C GLU A 272 -8.91 12.00 -7.22
N ALA A 273 -7.78 11.28 -7.41
CA ALA A 273 -7.72 10.04 -8.18
C ALA A 273 -8.30 8.84 -7.43
N VAL A 274 -8.47 8.95 -6.12
CA VAL A 274 -9.05 7.90 -5.27
C VAL A 274 -10.20 8.46 -4.45
N LYS A 275 -11.36 7.81 -4.53
CA LYS A 275 -12.57 8.15 -3.77
C LYS A 275 -12.83 7.09 -2.70
N ILE A 276 -13.20 7.54 -1.52
CA ILE A 276 -13.49 6.70 -0.37
C ILE A 276 -14.94 6.85 0.04
N LEU A 277 -15.62 5.72 0.13
CA LEU A 277 -16.93 5.60 0.76
C LEU A 277 -16.72 5.10 2.19
N LYS A 278 -17.10 5.90 3.19
CA LYS A 278 -17.03 5.52 4.59
C LYS A 278 -18.40 5.10 5.11
N LEU A 279 -18.40 4.06 5.92
CA LEU A 279 -19.55 3.65 6.73
C LEU A 279 -19.34 4.20 8.14
N LYS A 280 -20.37 4.84 8.70
CA LYS A 280 -20.33 5.21 10.12
C LYS A 280 -20.35 3.91 10.93
N GLN A 281 -19.30 3.66 11.72
CA GLN A 281 -19.36 2.60 12.72
C GLN A 281 -20.49 2.97 13.70
N GLU A 282 -21.47 2.08 13.87
CA GLU A 282 -22.28 2.10 15.08
C GLU A 282 -21.29 1.86 16.24
N THR A 283 -21.04 2.90 17.02
CA THR A 283 -20.43 2.72 18.33
C THR A 283 -21.36 1.78 19.08
N ALA A 284 -20.89 0.52 19.30
CA ALA A 284 -21.60 -0.39 20.17
C ALA A 284 -21.79 0.34 21.50
N SER A 285 -23.00 0.81 21.73
CA SER A 285 -23.40 1.38 22.99
C SER A 285 -23.18 0.26 24.00
N ALA A 286 -22.21 0.45 24.88
CA ALA A 286 -22.04 -0.40 26.05
C ALA A 286 -23.37 -0.40 26.79
N LYS A 287 -24.15 -1.47 26.61
CA LYS A 287 -25.22 -1.78 27.53
C LYS A 287 -24.53 -2.26 28.79
N GLY A 288 -24.56 -1.37 29.81
CA GLY A 288 -24.22 -1.67 31.17
C GLY A 288 -25.13 -2.72 31.80
#